data_6d049f263e76eb1eeccfab9f07b2c282
#
_entry.id   6d049f263e76eb1eeccfab9f07b2c282
#
_cell.length_a   1.000
_cell.length_b   1.000
_cell.length_c   1.000
_cell.angle_alpha   90.00
_cell.angle_beta   90.00
_cell.angle_gamma   90.00
#
_symmetry.space_group_name_H-M   'P 1'
#
loop_
_entity.id
_entity.type
_entity.pdbx_description
1 polymer ?
#
loop_
_entity_poly.entity_id
_entity_poly.type
_entity_poly.pdbx_seq_one_letter_code
_entity_poly.pdbx_strand_id
1 'polypeptide(L)'
;MPDDPVARLENTHRRMGDELTALEVAAHAGDRQGLDMALDFFASAAKRHHEDEEASLFPRLRGDAGLVPLLDGLASEHRDHEAARREIEELVRGNADTRAIAASVARFVAMLRAHIEKEDRELLPAAERMLDAETREAVAEEMRGRRRGR
;
A
#
# COMPACT_ATOMS: atom_id res chain seq x y z
N MET A 1 -7.27 -14.98 -15.48
CA MET A 1 -6.83 -15.83 -14.36
C MET A 1 -7.30 -15.23 -13.07
N PRO A 2 -8.16 -15.94 -12.32
CA PRO A 2 -8.67 -15.40 -11.05
C PRO A 2 -7.59 -15.08 -10.02
N ASP A 3 -6.45 -15.73 -10.12
CA ASP A 3 -5.35 -15.57 -9.17
C ASP A 3 -4.12 -14.90 -9.77
N ASP A 4 -4.29 -14.08 -10.79
CA ASP A 4 -3.17 -13.32 -11.32
C ASP A 4 -2.70 -12.31 -10.27
N PRO A 5 -1.41 -12.40 -9.83
CA PRO A 5 -0.91 -11.51 -8.79
C PRO A 5 -0.89 -10.04 -9.21
N VAL A 6 -0.68 -9.73 -10.48
CA VAL A 6 -0.70 -8.35 -10.96
C VAL A 6 -2.11 -7.78 -10.83
N ALA A 7 -3.12 -8.54 -11.25
CA ALA A 7 -4.52 -8.11 -11.11
C ALA A 7 -4.91 -7.93 -9.64
N ARG A 8 -4.40 -8.79 -8.77
CA ARG A 8 -4.66 -8.68 -7.32
C ARG A 8 -4.07 -7.39 -6.75
N LEU A 9 -2.85 -7.05 -7.17
CA LEU A 9 -2.22 -5.80 -6.73
C LEU A 9 -3.01 -4.58 -7.23
N GLU A 10 -3.47 -4.61 -8.47
CA GLU A 10 -4.31 -3.54 -9.03
C GLU A 10 -5.60 -3.37 -8.23
N ASN A 11 -6.25 -4.49 -7.87
CA ASN A 11 -7.48 -4.45 -7.07
C ASN A 11 -7.22 -3.82 -5.69
N THR A 12 -6.10 -4.17 -5.07
CA THR A 12 -5.73 -3.58 -3.78
C THR A 12 -5.48 -2.08 -3.91
N HIS A 13 -4.86 -1.64 -5.00
CA HIS A 13 -4.65 -0.21 -5.25
C HIS A 13 -5.98 0.54 -5.31
N ARG A 14 -7.00 -0.03 -5.95
CA ARG A 14 -8.33 0.59 -6.00
C ARG A 14 -8.95 0.70 -4.60
N ARG A 15 -8.84 -0.36 -3.81
CA ARG A 15 -9.32 -0.33 -2.41
C ARG A 15 -8.56 0.71 -1.59
N MET A 16 -7.26 0.79 -1.76
CA MET A 16 -6.45 1.81 -1.08
C MET A 16 -6.93 3.21 -1.44
N GLY A 17 -7.21 3.45 -2.72
CA GLY A 17 -7.75 4.74 -3.16
C GLY A 17 -9.06 5.09 -2.48
N ASP A 18 -9.97 4.13 -2.37
CA ASP A 18 -11.25 4.34 -1.68
C ASP A 18 -11.04 4.60 -0.19
N GLU A 19 -10.13 3.88 0.44
CA GLU A 19 -9.84 4.07 1.87
C GLU A 19 -9.12 5.39 2.15
N LEU A 20 -8.30 5.86 1.22
CA LEU A 20 -7.69 7.20 1.35
C LEU A 20 -8.74 8.28 1.32
N THR A 21 -9.73 8.16 0.43
CA THR A 21 -10.85 9.10 0.37
C THR A 21 -11.66 9.04 1.67
N ALA A 22 -11.95 7.84 2.17
CA ALA A 22 -12.67 7.67 3.43
C ALA A 22 -11.92 8.31 4.60
N LEU A 23 -10.60 8.17 4.62
CA LEU A 23 -9.76 8.77 5.65
C LEU A 23 -9.84 10.31 5.60
N GLU A 24 -9.78 10.89 4.41
CA GLU A 24 -9.91 12.34 4.24
C GLU A 24 -11.27 12.85 4.72
N VAL A 25 -12.34 12.17 4.34
CA VAL A 25 -13.70 12.55 4.73
C VAL A 25 -13.83 12.50 6.25
N ALA A 26 -13.37 11.42 6.87
CA ALA A 26 -13.44 11.26 8.33
C ALA A 26 -12.62 12.33 9.05
N ALA A 27 -11.44 12.68 8.54
CA ALA A 27 -10.59 13.70 9.14
C ALA A 27 -11.27 15.07 9.10
N HIS A 28 -11.88 15.44 7.98
CA HIS A 28 -12.57 16.73 7.86
C HIS A 28 -13.83 16.79 8.71
N ALA A 29 -14.52 15.67 8.90
CA ALA A 29 -15.74 15.61 9.69
C ALA A 29 -15.48 15.46 11.20
N GLY A 30 -14.24 15.21 11.59
CA GLY A 30 -13.95 14.87 12.99
C GLY A 30 -14.54 13.53 13.39
N ASP A 31 -14.73 12.62 12.42
CA ASP A 31 -15.35 11.31 12.64
C ASP A 31 -14.30 10.30 13.12
N ARG A 32 -14.22 10.13 14.44
CA ARG A 32 -13.26 9.24 15.09
C ARG A 32 -13.38 7.79 14.63
N GLN A 33 -14.62 7.30 14.55
CA GLN A 33 -14.87 5.93 14.14
C GLN A 33 -14.41 5.70 12.70
N GLY A 34 -14.71 6.65 11.81
CA GLY A 34 -14.28 6.58 10.42
C GLY A 34 -12.76 6.62 10.29
N LEU A 35 -12.09 7.46 11.10
CA LEU A 35 -10.62 7.51 11.14
C LEU A 35 -10.05 6.16 11.57
N ASP A 36 -10.57 5.58 12.65
CA ASP A 36 -10.07 4.31 13.16
C ASP A 36 -10.25 3.18 12.15
N MET A 37 -11.39 3.14 11.46
CA MET A 37 -11.66 2.11 10.45
C MET A 37 -10.69 2.21 9.27
N ALA A 38 -10.48 3.41 8.75
CA ALA A 38 -9.57 3.62 7.62
C ALA A 38 -8.12 3.33 8.03
N LEU A 39 -7.70 3.79 9.20
CA LEU A 39 -6.34 3.53 9.70
C LEU A 39 -6.11 2.05 9.91
N ASP A 40 -7.11 1.31 10.39
CA ASP A 40 -7.00 -0.13 10.54
C ASP A 40 -6.73 -0.84 9.21
N PHE A 41 -7.39 -0.40 8.15
CA PHE A 41 -7.13 -0.93 6.80
C PHE A 41 -5.64 -0.74 6.43
N PHE A 42 -5.08 0.46 6.68
CA PHE A 42 -3.69 0.73 6.34
C PHE A 42 -2.70 0.01 7.26
N ALA A 43 -3.10 -0.30 8.48
CA ALA A 43 -2.28 -1.09 9.40
C ALA A 43 -2.32 -2.59 9.11
N SER A 44 -3.29 -3.07 8.34
CA SER A 44 -3.49 -4.51 8.09
C SER A 44 -3.42 -4.86 6.60
N ALA A 45 -4.49 -4.64 5.85
CA ALA A 45 -4.57 -5.05 4.45
C ALA A 45 -3.52 -4.38 3.57
N ALA A 46 -3.31 -3.07 3.75
CA ALA A 46 -2.30 -2.35 2.98
C ALA A 46 -0.88 -2.82 3.35
N LYS A 47 -0.65 -3.14 4.61
CA LYS A 47 0.65 -3.67 5.04
C LYS A 47 0.93 -5.02 4.41
N ARG A 48 -0.06 -5.91 4.34
CA ARG A 48 0.09 -7.20 3.65
C ARG A 48 0.40 -7.01 2.17
N HIS A 49 -0.24 -6.04 1.53
CA HIS A 49 0.02 -5.68 0.14
C HIS A 49 1.50 -5.28 -0.05
N HIS A 50 2.04 -4.45 0.85
CA HIS A 50 3.46 -4.07 0.80
C HIS A 50 4.37 -5.27 1.01
N GLU A 51 4.00 -6.19 1.88
CA GLU A 51 4.76 -7.44 2.09
C GLU A 51 4.72 -8.32 0.83
N ASP A 52 3.58 -8.38 0.15
CA ASP A 52 3.48 -9.11 -1.12
C ASP A 52 4.48 -8.55 -2.14
N GLU A 53 4.60 -7.24 -2.19
CA GLU A 53 5.55 -6.60 -3.10
C GLU A 53 7.00 -6.87 -2.70
N GLU A 54 7.35 -6.59 -1.46
CA GLU A 54 8.74 -6.66 -1.02
C GLU A 54 9.27 -8.10 -0.90
N ALA A 55 8.45 -9.03 -0.45
CA ALA A 55 8.88 -10.40 -0.23
C ALA A 55 8.71 -11.30 -1.45
N SER A 56 7.77 -11.01 -2.34
CA SER A 56 7.46 -11.90 -3.47
C SER A 56 7.70 -11.27 -4.83
N LEU A 57 7.25 -10.03 -5.05
CA LEU A 57 7.33 -9.42 -6.37
C LEU A 57 8.72 -8.83 -6.63
N PHE A 58 9.21 -7.96 -5.77
CA PHE A 58 10.47 -7.25 -5.98
C PHE A 58 11.65 -8.20 -6.20
N PRO A 59 11.82 -9.29 -5.43
CA PRO A 59 12.94 -10.20 -5.67
C PRO A 59 12.96 -10.78 -7.09
N ARG A 60 11.80 -10.94 -7.69
CA ARG A 60 11.67 -11.51 -9.04
C ARG A 60 11.89 -10.50 -10.15
N LEU A 61 11.92 -9.21 -9.80
CA LEU A 61 12.16 -8.13 -10.76
C LEU A 61 13.60 -7.59 -10.69
N ARG A 62 14.35 -7.93 -9.64
CA ARG A 62 15.71 -7.41 -9.44
C ARG A 62 16.71 -7.89 -10.47
N GLY A 63 16.38 -8.92 -11.25
CA GLY A 63 17.21 -9.36 -12.37
C GLY A 63 17.37 -8.30 -13.46
N ASP A 64 16.45 -7.35 -13.54
CA ASP A 64 16.59 -6.18 -14.41
C ASP A 64 17.24 -5.06 -13.60
N ALA A 65 18.53 -4.82 -13.86
CA ALA A 65 19.30 -3.82 -13.15
C ALA A 65 18.69 -2.42 -13.25
N GLY A 66 17.99 -2.13 -14.36
CA GLY A 66 17.34 -0.84 -14.55
C GLY A 66 16.17 -0.59 -13.61
N LEU A 67 15.59 -1.66 -13.04
CA LEU A 67 14.47 -1.55 -12.09
C LEU A 67 14.92 -1.39 -10.63
N VAL A 68 16.17 -1.74 -10.30
CA VAL A 68 16.63 -1.74 -8.91
C VAL A 68 16.39 -0.40 -8.20
N PRO A 69 16.71 0.77 -8.80
CA PRO A 69 16.42 2.04 -8.12
C PRO A 69 14.94 2.25 -7.83
N LEU A 70 14.06 1.83 -8.77
CA LEU A 70 12.62 1.93 -8.54
C LEU A 70 12.20 1.05 -7.37
N LEU A 71 12.63 -0.20 -7.33
CA LEU A 71 12.26 -1.15 -6.28
C LEU A 71 12.74 -0.68 -4.91
N ASP A 72 13.98 -0.21 -4.82
CA ASP A 72 14.54 0.30 -3.57
C ASP A 72 13.81 1.56 -3.11
N GLY A 73 13.45 2.43 -4.05
CA GLY A 73 12.69 3.65 -3.74
C GLY A 73 11.30 3.31 -3.20
N LEU A 74 10.61 2.36 -3.84
CA LEU A 74 9.27 1.94 -3.38
C LEU A 74 9.34 1.31 -1.99
N ALA A 75 10.33 0.46 -1.73
CA ALA A 75 10.50 -0.13 -0.41
C ALA A 75 10.75 0.94 0.67
N SER A 76 11.55 1.96 0.34
CA SER A 76 11.78 3.08 1.24
C SER A 76 10.49 3.86 1.51
N GLU A 77 9.66 4.06 0.46
CA GLU A 77 8.38 4.75 0.60
C GLU A 77 7.43 3.97 1.52
N HIS A 78 7.45 2.64 1.49
CA HIS A 78 6.62 1.83 2.41
C HIS A 78 6.94 2.17 3.87
N ARG A 79 8.21 2.35 4.20
CA ARG A 79 8.62 2.72 5.57
C ARG A 79 8.14 4.12 5.93
N ASP A 80 8.22 5.04 4.98
CA ASP A 80 7.73 6.42 5.19
C ASP A 80 6.22 6.43 5.42
N HIS A 81 5.47 5.61 4.68
CA HIS A 81 4.02 5.48 4.84
C HIS A 81 3.67 4.94 6.22
N GLU A 82 4.41 3.95 6.71
CA GLU A 82 4.16 3.40 8.03
C GLU A 82 4.41 4.44 9.12
N ALA A 83 5.48 5.20 9.01
CA ALA A 83 5.79 6.27 9.95
C ALA A 83 4.70 7.35 9.95
N ALA A 84 4.23 7.75 8.77
CA ALA A 84 3.18 8.75 8.64
C ALA A 84 1.85 8.25 9.21
N ARG A 85 1.51 6.97 9.00
CA ARG A 85 0.31 6.37 9.57
C ARG A 85 0.36 6.39 11.10
N ARG A 86 1.50 6.00 11.66
CA ARG A 86 1.68 5.99 13.12
C ARG A 86 1.54 7.38 13.71
N GLU A 87 2.03 8.40 13.01
CA GLU A 87 1.86 9.79 13.44
C GLU A 87 0.38 10.16 13.54
N ILE A 88 -0.43 9.79 12.54
CA ILE A 88 -1.87 10.03 12.59
C ILE A 88 -2.49 9.32 13.78
N GLU A 89 -2.14 8.04 13.99
CA GLU A 89 -2.67 7.25 15.10
C GLU A 89 -2.34 7.89 16.46
N GLU A 90 -1.14 8.40 16.60
CA GLU A 90 -0.73 9.09 17.84
C GLU A 90 -1.53 10.37 18.07
N LEU A 91 -1.74 11.15 17.02
CA LEU A 91 -2.55 12.36 17.10
C LEU A 91 -3.99 12.04 17.52
N VAL A 92 -4.57 10.99 16.94
CA VAL A 92 -5.93 10.57 17.26
C VAL A 92 -6.00 10.10 18.73
N ARG A 93 -5.07 9.26 19.17
CA ARG A 93 -5.03 8.79 20.56
C ARG A 93 -4.84 9.92 21.56
N GLY A 94 -4.03 10.91 21.19
CA GLY A 94 -3.75 12.05 22.05
C GLY A 94 -4.81 13.14 22.04
N ASN A 95 -5.93 12.91 21.34
CA ASN A 95 -7.01 13.87 21.18
C ASN A 95 -6.55 15.21 20.61
N ALA A 96 -5.61 15.18 19.67
CA ALA A 96 -5.19 16.36 18.94
C ALA A 96 -6.39 17.00 18.25
N ASP A 97 -6.31 18.31 17.98
CA ASP A 97 -7.44 18.99 17.35
C ASP A 97 -7.65 18.49 15.89
N THR A 98 -8.85 18.72 15.40
CA THR A 98 -9.26 18.25 14.07
C THR A 98 -8.35 18.79 12.97
N ARG A 99 -7.88 20.02 13.11
CA ARG A 99 -6.99 20.64 12.11
C ARG A 99 -5.64 19.93 12.05
N ALA A 100 -5.06 19.58 13.19
CA ALA A 100 -3.78 18.87 13.24
C ALA A 100 -3.91 17.47 12.62
N ILE A 101 -4.99 16.76 12.96
CA ILE A 101 -5.26 15.44 12.39
C ILE A 101 -5.44 15.55 10.86
N ALA A 102 -6.25 16.51 10.39
CA ALA A 102 -6.50 16.69 8.98
C ALA A 102 -5.22 17.02 8.21
N ALA A 103 -4.31 17.80 8.78
CA ALA A 103 -3.04 18.13 8.13
C ALA A 103 -2.15 16.89 7.99
N SER A 104 -2.08 16.05 9.03
CA SER A 104 -1.30 14.82 8.99
C SER A 104 -1.89 13.82 8.00
N VAL A 105 -3.23 13.70 7.96
CA VAL A 105 -3.93 12.86 7.00
C VAL A 105 -3.67 13.33 5.58
N ALA A 106 -3.71 14.64 5.32
CA ALA A 106 -3.47 15.17 3.99
C ALA A 106 -2.08 14.80 3.47
N ARG A 107 -1.05 14.85 4.33
CA ARG A 107 0.30 14.43 3.96
C ARG A 107 0.36 12.94 3.62
N PHE A 108 -0.23 12.11 4.47
CA PHE A 108 -0.27 10.66 4.26
C PHE A 108 -0.97 10.31 2.95
N VAL A 109 -2.14 10.92 2.70
CA VAL A 109 -2.92 10.67 1.49
C VAL A 109 -2.14 11.07 0.24
N ALA A 110 -1.48 12.22 0.25
CA ALA A 110 -0.67 12.67 -0.89
C ALA A 110 0.48 11.70 -1.16
N MET A 111 1.15 11.22 -0.12
CA MET A 111 2.25 10.26 -0.25
C MET A 111 1.77 8.95 -0.89
N LEU A 112 0.68 8.40 -0.38
CA LEU A 112 0.14 7.13 -0.88
C LEU A 112 -0.38 7.24 -2.30
N ARG A 113 -1.07 8.31 -2.63
CA ARG A 113 -1.58 8.51 -4.00
C ARG A 113 -0.44 8.59 -5.01
N ALA A 114 0.62 9.33 -4.69
CA ALA A 114 1.80 9.41 -5.55
C ALA A 114 2.49 8.06 -5.70
N HIS A 115 2.58 7.30 -4.61
CA HIS A 115 3.18 5.97 -4.60
C HIS A 115 2.39 4.99 -5.49
N ILE A 116 1.07 4.94 -5.32
CA ILE A 116 0.20 4.08 -6.11
C ILE A 116 0.30 4.42 -7.59
N GLU A 117 0.28 5.71 -7.93
CA GLU A 117 0.43 6.15 -9.31
C GLU A 117 1.75 5.70 -9.93
N LYS A 118 2.84 5.80 -9.17
CA LYS A 118 4.15 5.35 -9.62
C LYS A 118 4.15 3.84 -9.86
N GLU A 119 3.56 3.07 -8.95
CA GLU A 119 3.48 1.61 -9.11
C GLU A 119 2.62 1.23 -10.31
N ASP A 120 1.49 1.88 -10.49
CA ASP A 120 0.61 1.60 -11.62
C ASP A 120 1.27 1.93 -12.96
N ARG A 121 2.10 2.97 -12.99
CA ARG A 121 2.74 3.44 -14.21
C ARG A 121 4.04 2.69 -14.54
N GLU A 122 4.81 2.29 -13.52
CA GLU A 122 6.14 1.75 -13.73
C GLU A 122 6.32 0.31 -13.22
N LEU A 123 5.80 -0.03 -12.05
CA LEU A 123 6.00 -1.34 -11.45
C LEU A 123 5.15 -2.43 -12.08
N LEU A 124 3.84 -2.21 -12.14
CA LEU A 124 2.92 -3.24 -12.64
C LEU A 124 3.14 -3.54 -14.12
N PRO A 125 3.40 -2.55 -14.99
CA PRO A 125 3.78 -2.88 -16.37
C PRO A 125 5.07 -3.70 -16.49
N ALA A 126 6.07 -3.44 -15.63
CA ALA A 126 7.29 -4.23 -15.61
C ALA A 126 7.00 -5.68 -15.17
N ALA A 127 6.19 -5.84 -14.13
CA ALA A 127 5.78 -7.17 -13.68
C ALA A 127 5.02 -7.92 -14.78
N GLU A 128 4.14 -7.24 -15.49
CA GLU A 128 3.36 -7.83 -16.58
C GLU A 128 4.28 -8.38 -17.68
N ARG A 129 5.35 -7.63 -18.01
CA ARG A 129 6.30 -8.06 -19.05
C ARG A 129 7.24 -9.16 -18.59
N MET A 130 7.67 -9.13 -17.35
CA MET A 130 8.78 -9.99 -16.88
C MET A 130 8.34 -11.30 -16.27
N LEU A 131 7.14 -11.38 -15.74
CA LEU A 131 6.69 -12.59 -15.03
C LEU A 131 6.02 -13.56 -16.01
N ASP A 132 6.61 -14.77 -16.15
CA ASP A 132 5.97 -15.84 -16.89
C ASP A 132 4.88 -16.52 -16.04
N ALA A 133 4.14 -17.45 -16.62
CA ALA A 133 3.01 -18.10 -15.96
C ALA A 133 3.43 -18.84 -14.68
N GLU A 134 4.56 -19.52 -14.73
CA GLU A 134 5.06 -20.28 -13.57
C GLU A 134 5.44 -19.35 -12.43
N THR A 135 6.14 -18.27 -12.73
CA THR A 135 6.55 -17.28 -11.72
C THR A 135 5.33 -16.58 -11.13
N ARG A 136 4.34 -16.24 -11.97
CA ARG A 136 3.09 -15.64 -11.46
C ARG A 136 2.39 -16.57 -10.49
N GLU A 137 2.33 -17.86 -10.78
CA GLU A 137 1.69 -18.80 -9.87
C GLU A 137 2.46 -18.92 -8.56
N ALA A 138 3.80 -18.88 -8.60
CA ALA A 138 4.61 -18.90 -7.39
C ALA A 138 4.35 -17.66 -6.51
N VAL A 139 4.26 -16.48 -7.13
CA VAL A 139 3.95 -15.24 -6.41
C VAL A 139 2.54 -15.33 -5.80
N ALA A 140 1.56 -15.78 -6.59
CA ALA A 140 0.18 -15.91 -6.11
C ALA A 140 0.09 -16.86 -4.91
N GLU A 141 0.82 -17.98 -4.95
CA GLU A 141 0.83 -18.93 -3.83
C GLU A 141 1.45 -18.31 -2.58
N GLU A 142 2.53 -17.57 -2.71
CA GLU A 142 3.13 -16.86 -1.57
C GLU A 142 2.18 -15.85 -0.96
N MET A 143 1.46 -15.12 -1.81
CA MET A 143 0.44 -14.16 -1.36
C MET A 143 -0.68 -14.86 -0.58
N ARG A 144 -1.17 -15.98 -1.10
CA ARG A 144 -2.18 -16.79 -0.40
C ARG A 144 -1.65 -17.30 0.94
N GLY A 145 -0.41 -17.76 0.95
CA GLY A 145 0.24 -18.29 2.15
C GLY A 145 0.32 -17.27 3.28
N ARG A 146 0.65 -16.01 2.96
CA ARG A 146 0.69 -14.95 3.97
C ARG A 146 -0.68 -14.71 4.60
N ARG A 147 -1.73 -14.84 3.82
CA ARG A 147 -3.10 -14.63 4.33
C ARG A 147 -3.58 -15.81 5.19
N ARG A 148 -3.17 -17.04 4.84
CA ARG A 148 -3.50 -18.23 5.63
C ARG A 148 -2.78 -18.25 6.99
N GLY A 149 -1.57 -17.70 7.05
CA GLY A 149 -0.78 -17.65 8.27
C GLY A 149 -1.27 -16.62 9.29
N ARG A 150 -2.36 -15.94 9.00
CA ARG A 150 -2.94 -14.89 9.84
C ARG A 150 -4.39 -15.14 10.14
#